data_202dfcda0abcccc4396ba855f177fef1
#
_entry.id   202dfcda0abcccc4396ba855f177fef1
#
_cell.length_a   1.000
_cell.length_b   1.000
_cell.length_c   1.000
_cell.angle_alpha   90.00
_cell.angle_beta   90.00
_cell.angle_gamma   90.00
#
_symmetry.space_group_name_H-M   'P 1'
#
loop_
_entity.id
_entity.type
_entity.pdbx_description
1 polymer ?
#
loop_
_entity_poly.entity_id
_entity_poly.type
_entity_poly.pdbx_seq_one_letter_code
_entity_poly.pdbx_strand_id
1 'polypeptide(L)'
;IADGDALRAQLQARIQQLRTGLQPLLARTGWRLLPSDMPIQALVIGDNSAALALMEGLRQRGLWVPAIRPPTVPAGTARLRIALSAAHTAADVVALVHALGVLADSMPPVEAQ
;
A
#
# COMPACT_ATOMS: atom_id res chain seq x y z
N ILE A 1 -5.38 28.46 8.99
CA ILE A 1 -4.25 28.61 9.85
C ILE A 1 -3.03 27.93 9.24
N ALA A 2 -1.87 28.55 9.41
CA ALA A 2 -0.65 28.09 8.75
C ALA A 2 -0.30 26.66 9.11
N ASP A 3 -0.47 26.27 10.37
CA ASP A 3 -0.12 24.91 10.81
C ASP A 3 -0.99 23.87 10.12
N GLY A 4 -2.27 24.14 9.95
CA GLY A 4 -3.16 23.22 9.27
C GLY A 4 -2.80 23.05 7.80
N ASP A 5 -2.42 24.14 7.15
CA ASP A 5 -2.02 24.08 5.75
C ASP A 5 -0.69 23.33 5.58
N ALA A 6 0.26 23.54 6.50
CA ALA A 6 1.53 22.83 6.43
C ALA A 6 1.34 21.33 6.61
N LEU A 7 0.49 20.91 7.54
CA LEU A 7 0.21 19.49 7.76
C LEU A 7 -0.49 18.88 6.58
N ARG A 8 -1.42 19.61 5.96
CA ARG A 8 -2.13 19.14 4.79
C ARG A 8 -1.19 18.95 3.61
N ALA A 9 -0.29 19.92 3.40
CA ALA A 9 0.70 19.84 2.33
C ALA A 9 1.65 18.67 2.56
N GLN A 10 2.05 18.45 3.80
CA GLN A 10 2.92 17.35 4.16
C GLN A 10 2.25 16.00 3.88
N LEU A 11 0.97 15.88 4.23
CA LEU A 11 0.22 14.67 3.97
C LEU A 11 0.10 14.41 2.46
N GLN A 12 -0.21 15.44 1.68
CA GLN A 12 -0.31 15.30 0.24
C GLN A 12 1.03 14.89 -0.36
N ALA A 13 2.13 15.40 0.15
CA ALA A 13 3.45 14.99 -0.29
C ALA A 13 3.68 13.50 -0.03
N ARG A 14 3.25 13.01 1.13
CA ARG A 14 3.40 11.57 1.44
C ARG A 14 2.54 10.73 0.51
N ILE A 15 1.32 11.16 0.22
CA ILE A 15 0.43 10.44 -0.70
C ILE A 15 1.08 10.34 -2.08
N GLN A 16 1.57 11.45 -2.61
CA GLN A 16 2.22 11.45 -3.91
C GLN A 16 3.47 10.60 -3.93
N GLN A 17 4.26 10.66 -2.86
CA GLN A 17 5.45 9.85 -2.74
C GLN A 17 5.12 8.37 -2.80
N LEU A 18 4.08 7.95 -2.09
CA LEU A 18 3.67 6.55 -2.09
C LEU A 18 3.23 6.13 -3.48
N ARG A 19 2.35 6.90 -4.10
CA ARG A 19 1.82 6.55 -5.41
C ARG A 19 2.92 6.49 -6.47
N THR A 20 3.82 7.46 -6.46
CA THR A 20 4.94 7.46 -7.39
C THR A 20 5.89 6.31 -7.12
N GLY A 21 6.19 6.05 -5.86
CA GLY A 21 7.11 4.97 -5.49
C GLY A 21 6.60 3.59 -5.82
N LEU A 22 5.28 3.42 -5.84
CA LEU A 22 4.68 2.12 -6.15
C LEU A 22 4.58 1.85 -7.65
N GLN A 23 4.72 2.86 -8.51
CA GLN A 23 4.53 2.66 -9.96
C GLN A 23 5.36 1.52 -10.54
N PRO A 24 6.68 1.43 -10.28
CA PRO A 24 7.46 0.32 -10.82
C PRO A 24 6.96 -1.03 -10.31
N LEU A 25 6.54 -1.07 -9.06
CA LEU A 25 6.06 -2.31 -8.47
C LEU A 25 4.75 -2.74 -9.10
N LEU A 26 3.84 -1.80 -9.36
CA LEU A 26 2.57 -2.10 -10.02
C LEU A 26 2.82 -2.68 -11.41
N ALA A 27 3.80 -2.13 -12.12
CA ALA A 27 4.10 -2.57 -13.47
C ALA A 27 4.57 -4.03 -13.51
N ARG A 28 5.30 -4.48 -12.49
CA ARG A 28 5.84 -5.84 -12.53
C ARG A 28 4.98 -6.86 -11.78
N THR A 29 4.04 -6.42 -10.94
CA THR A 29 3.21 -7.35 -10.17
C THR A 29 1.80 -7.50 -10.73
N GLY A 30 1.32 -6.49 -11.45
CA GLY A 30 -0.07 -6.45 -11.87
C GLY A 30 -1.01 -5.94 -10.79
N TRP A 31 -0.51 -5.56 -9.64
CA TRP A 31 -1.32 -4.95 -8.59
C TRP A 31 -1.84 -3.60 -9.07
N ARG A 32 -2.95 -3.15 -8.49
CA ARG A 32 -3.57 -1.89 -8.89
C ARG A 32 -3.73 -0.98 -7.69
N LEU A 33 -3.37 0.28 -7.87
CA LEU A 33 -3.58 1.29 -6.84
C LEU A 33 -4.81 2.08 -7.23
N LEU A 34 -5.86 2.02 -6.42
CA LEU A 34 -7.10 2.70 -6.75
C LEU A 34 -6.91 4.21 -6.73
N PRO A 35 -7.60 4.95 -7.63
CA PRO A 35 -7.47 6.40 -7.64
C PRO A 35 -7.92 6.99 -6.31
N SER A 36 -7.09 7.83 -5.72
CA SER A 36 -7.42 8.49 -4.47
C SER A 36 -6.41 9.58 -4.18
N ASP A 37 -6.89 10.72 -3.74
CA ASP A 37 -6.04 11.78 -3.20
C ASP A 37 -6.22 11.90 -1.69
N MET A 38 -6.89 10.90 -1.11
CA MET A 38 -7.18 10.87 0.31
C MET A 38 -6.07 10.16 1.08
N PRO A 39 -6.02 10.31 2.40
CA PRO A 39 -5.00 9.63 3.21
C PRO A 39 -5.04 8.11 3.12
N ILE A 40 -6.20 7.54 2.83
CA ILE A 40 -6.32 6.10 2.71
C ILE A 40 -6.12 5.71 1.25
N GLN A 41 -5.13 4.84 1.03
CA GLN A 41 -4.79 4.37 -0.31
C GLN A 41 -5.01 2.87 -0.36
N ALA A 42 -5.78 2.41 -1.34
CA ALA A 42 -6.09 0.99 -1.49
C ALA A 42 -5.23 0.38 -2.58
N LEU A 43 -4.42 -0.61 -2.20
CA LEU A 43 -3.58 -1.35 -3.13
C LEU A 43 -4.23 -2.71 -3.36
N VAL A 44 -4.81 -2.90 -4.54
CA VAL A 44 -5.52 -4.13 -4.87
C VAL A 44 -4.52 -5.20 -5.26
N ILE A 45 -4.50 -6.27 -4.48
CA ILE A 45 -3.64 -7.41 -4.70
C ILE A 45 -4.38 -8.47 -5.52
N GLY A 46 -5.65 -8.69 -5.22
CA GLY A 46 -6.50 -9.63 -5.93
C GLY A 46 -6.71 -10.91 -5.16
N ASP A 47 -5.66 -11.64 -4.89
CA ASP A 47 -5.72 -12.92 -4.20
C ASP A 47 -5.73 -12.74 -2.69
N ASN A 48 -6.65 -13.46 -2.00
CA ASN A 48 -6.77 -13.38 -0.56
C ASN A 48 -5.50 -13.81 0.16
N SER A 49 -4.94 -14.93 -0.26
CA SER A 49 -3.74 -15.46 0.39
C SER A 49 -2.56 -14.53 0.22
N ALA A 50 -2.42 -13.95 -0.96
CA ALA A 50 -1.34 -12.99 -1.21
C ALA A 50 -1.49 -11.74 -0.36
N ALA A 51 -2.72 -11.22 -0.24
CA ALA A 51 -2.96 -10.03 0.58
C ALA A 51 -2.64 -10.31 2.05
N LEU A 52 -3.03 -11.48 2.55
CA LEU A 52 -2.74 -11.85 3.94
C LEU A 52 -1.24 -12.04 4.16
N ALA A 53 -0.56 -12.65 3.20
CA ALA A 53 0.88 -12.85 3.31
C ALA A 53 1.61 -11.51 3.33
N LEU A 54 1.18 -10.56 2.51
CA LEU A 54 1.75 -9.22 2.51
C LEU A 54 1.51 -8.52 3.83
N MET A 55 0.28 -8.60 4.36
CA MET A 55 -0.04 -8.00 5.65
C MET A 55 0.86 -8.55 6.75
N GLU A 56 1.02 -9.86 6.79
CA GLU A 56 1.85 -10.50 7.82
C GLU A 56 3.31 -10.15 7.65
N GLY A 57 3.81 -10.15 6.42
CA GLY A 57 5.20 -9.77 6.16
C GLY A 57 5.50 -8.34 6.55
N LEU A 58 4.56 -7.44 6.28
CA LEU A 58 4.71 -6.04 6.69
C LEU A 58 4.67 -5.91 8.21
N ARG A 59 3.77 -6.65 8.86
CA ARG A 59 3.68 -6.62 10.32
C ARG A 59 4.99 -7.05 10.96
N GLN A 60 5.63 -8.07 10.42
CA GLN A 60 6.92 -8.54 10.93
C GLN A 60 8.01 -7.48 10.78
N ARG A 61 7.83 -6.53 9.88
CA ARG A 61 8.77 -5.43 9.68
C ARG A 61 8.38 -4.17 10.45
N GLY A 62 7.35 -4.28 11.31
CA GLY A 62 6.88 -3.15 12.10
C GLY A 62 5.94 -2.23 11.36
N LEU A 63 5.40 -2.68 10.22
CA LEU A 63 4.49 -1.87 9.40
C LEU A 63 3.09 -2.47 9.47
N TRP A 64 2.13 -1.69 9.96
CA TRP A 64 0.76 -2.18 10.07
C TRP A 64 -0.07 -1.72 8.87
N VAL A 65 -0.43 -2.67 8.00
CA VAL A 65 -1.24 -2.41 6.82
C VAL A 65 -2.28 -3.53 6.75
N PRO A 66 -3.53 -3.25 7.14
CA PRO A 66 -4.55 -4.30 7.17
C PRO A 66 -4.97 -4.72 5.77
N ALA A 67 -5.31 -6.00 5.64
CA ALA A 67 -5.84 -6.56 4.41
C ALA A 67 -7.36 -6.57 4.49
N ILE A 68 -8.01 -6.09 3.42
CA ILE A 68 -9.47 -6.09 3.30
C ILE A 68 -9.82 -7.20 2.31
N ARG A 69 -10.65 -8.15 2.76
CA ARG A 69 -10.96 -9.35 2.00
C ARG A 69 -12.46 -9.53 1.85
N PRO A 70 -12.91 -10.40 0.94
CA PRO A 70 -14.31 -10.74 0.88
C PRO A 70 -14.81 -11.27 2.24
N PRO A 71 -16.07 -11.07 2.60
CA PRO A 71 -17.12 -10.44 1.80
C PRO A 71 -17.15 -8.92 1.83
N THR A 72 -16.23 -8.28 2.55
CA THR A 72 -16.19 -6.81 2.65
C THR A 72 -15.96 -6.18 1.27
N VAL A 73 -15.17 -6.85 0.43
CA VAL A 73 -14.95 -6.46 -0.96
C VAL A 73 -15.29 -7.64 -1.85
N PRO A 74 -15.54 -7.42 -3.16
CA PRO A 74 -15.86 -8.54 -4.06
C PRO A 74 -14.72 -9.55 -4.13
N ALA A 75 -15.10 -10.80 -4.42
CA ALA A 75 -14.13 -11.88 -4.56
C ALA A 75 -13.11 -11.53 -5.64
N GLY A 76 -11.84 -11.88 -5.40
CA GLY A 76 -10.77 -11.59 -6.35
C GLY A 76 -10.28 -10.15 -6.30
N THR A 77 -10.74 -9.37 -5.33
CA THR A 77 -10.32 -7.97 -5.20
C THR A 77 -9.77 -7.65 -3.81
N ALA A 78 -9.18 -8.65 -3.15
CA ALA A 78 -8.54 -8.41 -1.85
C ALA A 78 -7.49 -7.30 -1.99
N ARG A 79 -7.40 -6.45 -0.98
CA ARG A 79 -6.55 -5.28 -1.07
C ARG A 79 -5.92 -4.96 0.28
N LEU A 80 -4.83 -4.18 0.23
CA LEU A 80 -4.22 -3.61 1.42
C LEU A 80 -4.73 -2.18 1.58
N ARG A 81 -5.06 -1.83 2.82
CA ARG A 81 -5.52 -0.50 3.15
C ARG A 81 -4.37 0.27 3.79
N ILE A 82 -3.74 1.12 3.00
CA ILE A 82 -2.60 1.91 3.46
C ILE A 82 -3.13 3.24 3.95
N ALA A 83 -3.03 3.49 5.25
CA ALA A 83 -3.49 4.74 5.85
C ALA A 83 -2.28 5.62 6.15
N LEU A 84 -2.26 6.80 5.55
CA LEU A 84 -1.19 7.77 5.74
C LEU A 84 -1.66 8.87 6.68
N SER A 85 -0.72 9.53 7.33
CA SER A 85 -1.02 10.69 8.17
C SER A 85 0.13 11.69 8.04
N ALA A 86 -0.11 12.89 8.52
CA ALA A 86 0.91 13.93 8.52
C ALA A 86 2.09 13.57 9.43
N ALA A 87 1.89 12.63 10.34
CA ALA A 87 2.98 12.18 11.23
C ALA A 87 3.96 11.26 10.52
N HIS A 88 3.56 10.67 9.38
CA HIS A 88 4.46 9.82 8.63
C HIS A 88 5.52 10.64 7.92
N THR A 89 6.75 10.16 7.95
CA THR A 89 7.87 10.83 7.29
C THR A 89 8.09 10.25 5.90
N ALA A 90 8.94 10.94 5.12
CA ALA A 90 9.36 10.40 3.84
C ALA A 90 10.03 9.04 4.00
N ALA A 91 10.82 8.87 5.07
CA ALA A 91 11.49 7.60 5.35
C ALA A 91 10.49 6.48 5.61
N ASP A 92 9.37 6.80 6.29
CA ASP A 92 8.32 5.81 6.54
C ASP A 92 7.74 5.28 5.23
N VAL A 93 7.48 6.17 4.27
CA VAL A 93 6.94 5.78 2.97
C VAL A 93 7.96 4.96 2.19
N VAL A 94 9.23 5.37 2.22
CA VAL A 94 10.31 4.61 1.56
C VAL A 94 10.38 3.20 2.13
N ALA A 95 10.28 3.07 3.45
CA ALA A 95 10.34 1.77 4.10
C ALA A 95 9.18 0.87 3.67
N LEU A 96 7.98 1.44 3.55
CA LEU A 96 6.81 0.68 3.12
C LEU A 96 6.96 0.22 1.67
N VAL A 97 7.35 1.13 0.78
CA VAL A 97 7.52 0.78 -0.64
C VAL A 97 8.61 -0.29 -0.80
N HIS A 98 9.71 -0.14 -0.08
CA HIS A 98 10.79 -1.12 -0.12
C HIS A 98 10.33 -2.49 0.38
N ALA A 99 9.63 -2.51 1.51
CA ALA A 99 9.13 -3.76 2.07
C ALA A 99 8.18 -4.46 1.12
N LEU A 100 7.26 -3.71 0.48
CA LEU A 100 6.35 -4.29 -0.49
C LEU A 100 7.10 -4.88 -1.68
N GLY A 101 8.16 -4.20 -2.13
CA GLY A 101 8.98 -4.72 -3.22
C GLY A 101 9.69 -6.02 -2.85
N VAL A 102 10.27 -6.07 -1.66
CA VAL A 102 10.95 -7.27 -1.18
C VAL A 102 9.97 -8.43 -1.04
N LEU A 103 8.81 -8.16 -0.45
CA LEU A 103 7.79 -9.21 -0.27
C LEU A 103 7.25 -9.69 -1.60
N ALA A 104 7.07 -8.79 -2.57
CA ALA A 104 6.60 -9.18 -3.89
C ALA A 104 7.60 -10.12 -4.56
N ASP A 105 8.90 -9.87 -4.38
CA ASP A 105 9.93 -10.71 -4.99
C ASP A 105 9.93 -12.12 -4.42
N SER A 106 9.51 -12.28 -3.16
CA SER A 106 9.51 -13.59 -2.53
C SER A 106 8.21 -14.35 -2.71
N MET A 107 7.22 -13.75 -3.38
CA MET A 107 5.93 -14.39 -3.61
C MET A 107 5.93 -15.12 -4.96
N PRO A 108 5.23 -16.26 -5.07
CA PRO A 108 5.13 -16.94 -6.35
C PRO A 108 4.31 -16.13 -7.35
N PRO A 109 4.56 -16.30 -8.64
CA PRO A 109 3.77 -15.61 -9.66
C PRO A 109 2.30 -16.00 -9.57
N VAL A 110 1.43 -15.03 -9.83
CA VAL A 110 -0.02 -15.25 -9.74
C VAL A 110 -0.59 -15.74 -11.07
N GLU A 111 0.08 -15.45 -12.16
CA GLU A 111 -0.45 -15.75 -13.49
C GLU A 111 -0.68 -17.22 -13.73
N ALA A 112 -0.07 -18.09 -12.94
CA ALA A 112 -0.28 -19.51 -13.08
C ALA A 112 -1.72 -19.92 -12.79
N GLN A 113 -2.47 -19.05 -12.20
CA GLN A 113 -3.84 -19.33 -11.78
C GLN A 113 -4.86 -19.17 -12.90
#